data_a1d04294c600f9341faf9a21df786315
#
_entry.id   a1d04294c600f9341faf9a21df786315
#
_cell.length_a   1.000
_cell.length_b   1.000
_cell.length_c   1.000
_cell.angle_alpha   90.00
_cell.angle_beta   90.00
_cell.angle_gamma   90.00
#
_symmetry.space_group_name_H-M   'P 1'
#
loop_
_entity.id
_entity.type
_entity.pdbx_description
1 polymer ?
#
loop_
_entity_poly.entity_id
_entity_poly.type
_entity_poly.pdbx_seq_one_letter_code
_entity_poly.pdbx_strand_id
1 'polypeptide(L)'
;MEKEEYKKISEVIYIIDRSRSMYGKEEEITESFNRWLAQQKQMKKEALVTLALCNEECELLYCRMPLKYVKPLDTFAYYTKGYSAYLDSAEEVLDLLSKLMPQEEKSRQDVSLYLITDGLDNVSSEEERERFKEKIQRLKERGWK
;
A
#
# COMPACT_ATOMS: atom_id res chain seq x y z
N MET A 1 -10.29 31.50 -20.85
CA MET A 1 -10.45 30.09 -20.42
C MET A 1 -9.42 29.78 -19.37
N GLU A 2 -9.89 29.64 -18.17
CA GLU A 2 -9.02 29.27 -17.09
C GLU A 2 -8.51 27.87 -17.34
N LYS A 3 -7.19 27.72 -17.38
CA LYS A 3 -6.58 26.42 -17.35
C LYS A 3 -6.86 25.86 -15.96
N GLU A 4 -7.73 24.87 -15.90
CA GLU A 4 -7.84 24.06 -14.71
C GLU A 4 -6.47 23.47 -14.43
N GLU A 5 -5.80 24.00 -13.42
CA GLU A 5 -4.61 23.34 -12.91
C GLU A 5 -5.07 22.04 -12.25
N TYR A 6 -4.82 20.93 -12.92
CA TYR A 6 -5.00 19.63 -12.31
C TYR A 6 -3.98 19.51 -11.18
N LYS A 7 -4.43 19.70 -9.96
CA LYS A 7 -3.61 19.36 -8.79
C LYS A 7 -3.31 17.86 -8.87
N LYS A 8 -2.04 17.54 -8.96
CA LYS A 8 -1.60 16.15 -8.82
C LYS A 8 -1.92 15.71 -7.40
N ILE A 9 -2.90 14.85 -7.26
CA ILE A 9 -3.21 14.22 -5.98
C ILE A 9 -2.22 13.08 -5.81
N SER A 10 -1.52 13.06 -4.69
CA SER A 10 -0.62 11.96 -4.36
C SER A 10 -1.42 10.71 -4.02
N GLU A 11 -0.99 9.57 -4.52
CA GLU A 11 -1.49 8.26 -4.11
C GLU A 11 -0.45 7.58 -3.23
N VAL A 12 -0.87 7.12 -2.08
CA VAL A 12 0.02 6.39 -1.17
C VAL A 12 -0.59 5.04 -0.89
N ILE A 13 0.18 3.99 -1.13
CA ILE A 13 -0.28 2.62 -0.99
C ILE A 13 0.61 1.92 0.03
N TYR A 14 0.01 1.45 1.13
CA TYR A 14 0.66 0.60 2.11
C TYR A 14 0.09 -0.79 2.01
N ILE A 15 0.95 -1.76 1.78
CA ILE A 15 0.59 -3.18 1.81
C ILE A 15 1.45 -3.83 2.89
N ILE A 16 0.83 -4.15 4.02
CA ILE A 16 1.53 -4.62 5.20
C ILE A 16 1.28 -6.11 5.40
N ASP A 17 2.37 -6.86 5.52
CA ASP A 17 2.33 -8.27 5.84
C ASP A 17 1.80 -8.45 7.28
N ARG A 18 0.74 -9.23 7.44
CA ARG A 18 0.18 -9.57 8.75
C ARG A 18 0.29 -11.05 9.07
N SER A 19 1.17 -11.76 8.36
CA SER A 19 1.35 -13.18 8.61
C SER A 19 2.02 -13.43 9.97
N ARG A 20 1.97 -14.68 10.41
CA ARG A 20 2.50 -15.09 11.70
C ARG A 20 3.98 -14.76 11.89
N SER A 21 4.76 -14.71 10.80
CA SER A 21 6.18 -14.36 10.86
C SER A 21 6.42 -12.91 11.32
N MET A 22 5.40 -12.07 11.23
CA MET A 22 5.46 -10.67 11.70
C MET A 22 5.13 -10.53 13.19
N TYR A 23 4.87 -11.64 13.88
CA TYR A 23 4.56 -11.62 15.31
C TYR A 23 5.70 -10.97 16.10
N GLY A 24 5.33 -10.10 17.02
CA GLY A 24 6.27 -9.33 17.83
C GLY A 24 6.63 -7.97 17.24
N LYS A 25 6.25 -7.70 16.00
CA LYS A 25 6.55 -6.44 15.30
C LYS A 25 5.35 -5.50 15.21
N GLU A 26 4.22 -5.88 15.81
CA GLU A 26 2.95 -5.16 15.68
C GLU A 26 3.05 -3.71 16.15
N GLU A 27 3.67 -3.47 17.29
CA GLU A 27 3.83 -2.12 17.84
C GLU A 27 4.74 -1.26 16.95
N GLU A 28 5.85 -1.82 16.51
CA GLU A 28 6.79 -1.13 15.63
C GLU A 28 6.14 -0.69 14.33
N ILE A 29 5.36 -1.58 13.73
CA ILE A 29 4.67 -1.32 12.47
C ILE A 29 3.57 -0.27 12.65
N THR A 30 2.75 -0.42 13.69
CA THR A 30 1.68 0.56 13.96
C THR A 30 2.26 1.93 14.28
N GLU A 31 3.30 2.03 15.07
CA GLU A 31 3.97 3.29 15.38
C GLU A 31 4.58 3.93 14.15
N SER A 32 5.22 3.13 13.31
CA SER A 32 5.83 3.62 12.07
C SER A 32 4.79 4.20 11.12
N PHE A 33 3.70 3.49 10.90
CA PHE A 33 2.61 3.98 10.06
C PHE A 33 1.98 5.23 10.65
N ASN A 34 1.72 5.24 11.95
CA ASN A 34 1.07 6.37 12.61
C ASN A 34 1.95 7.61 12.62
N ARG A 35 3.27 7.45 12.73
CA ARG A 35 4.21 8.55 12.63
C ARG A 35 4.20 9.15 11.23
N TRP A 36 4.23 8.30 10.21
CA TRP A 36 4.09 8.75 8.83
C TRP A 36 2.79 9.52 8.63
N LEU A 37 1.68 8.95 9.11
CA LEU A 37 0.35 9.57 8.98
C LEU A 37 0.31 10.95 9.62
N ALA A 38 0.83 11.08 10.84
CA ALA A 38 0.85 12.34 11.56
C ALA A 38 1.67 13.40 10.82
N GLN A 39 2.83 13.01 10.28
CA GLN A 39 3.67 13.90 9.49
C GLN A 39 2.96 14.40 8.24
N GLN A 40 2.29 13.51 7.52
CA GLN A 40 1.57 13.88 6.31
C GLN A 40 0.41 14.83 6.60
N LYS A 41 -0.33 14.59 7.68
CA LYS A 41 -1.43 15.47 8.10
C LYS A 41 -0.92 16.85 8.50
N GLN A 42 0.23 16.96 9.17
CA GLN A 42 0.86 18.24 9.50
C GLN A 42 1.23 19.04 8.26
N MET A 43 1.68 18.37 7.22
CA MET A 43 2.06 19.01 5.96
C MET A 43 0.85 19.46 5.13
N LYS A 44 -0.35 19.12 5.57
CA LYS A 44 -1.62 19.45 4.90
C LYS A 44 -1.63 19.02 3.43
N LYS A 45 -0.98 17.92 3.11
CA LYS A 45 -1.00 17.35 1.77
C LYS A 45 -2.33 16.68 1.47
N GLU A 46 -2.81 16.88 0.25
CA GLU A 46 -3.92 16.09 -0.26
C GLU A 46 -3.38 14.80 -0.85
N ALA A 47 -3.85 13.68 -0.34
CA ALA A 47 -3.45 12.37 -0.80
C ALA A 47 -4.59 11.40 -0.65
N LEU A 48 -4.59 10.37 -1.50
CA LEU A 48 -5.47 9.22 -1.37
C LEU A 48 -4.62 8.08 -0.79
N VAL A 49 -5.12 7.46 0.26
CA VAL A 49 -4.39 6.42 0.99
C VAL A 49 -5.10 5.09 0.85
N THR A 50 -4.35 4.09 0.45
CA THR A 50 -4.78 2.70 0.46
C THR A 50 -3.94 1.96 1.50
N LEU A 51 -4.61 1.26 2.41
CA LEU A 51 -3.96 0.45 3.43
C LEU A 51 -4.53 -0.95 3.38
N ALA A 52 -3.70 -1.91 3.04
CA ALA A 52 -4.06 -3.31 2.99
C ALA A 52 -3.22 -4.12 3.98
N LEU A 53 -3.86 -5.04 4.67
CA LEU A 53 -3.20 -6.00 5.54
C LEU A 53 -3.32 -7.37 4.90
N CYS A 54 -2.19 -8.00 4.62
CA CYS A 54 -2.15 -9.22 3.81
C CYS A 54 -1.45 -10.36 4.52
N ASN A 55 -2.07 -11.54 4.43
CA ASN A 55 -1.45 -12.82 4.74
C ASN A 55 -1.73 -13.74 3.55
N GLU A 56 -2.59 -14.74 3.70
CA GLU A 56 -3.10 -15.54 2.58
C GLU A 56 -4.16 -14.78 1.80
N GLU A 57 -4.79 -13.80 2.46
CA GLU A 57 -5.83 -12.93 1.89
C GLU A 57 -5.47 -11.47 2.19
N CYS A 58 -6.07 -10.55 1.46
CA CYS A 58 -5.91 -9.12 1.73
C CYS A 58 -7.17 -8.54 2.32
N GLU A 59 -7.00 -7.77 3.38
CA GLU A 59 -8.04 -6.93 3.97
C GLU A 59 -7.71 -5.48 3.69
N LEU A 60 -8.58 -4.80 2.95
CA LEU A 60 -8.44 -3.38 2.69
C LEU A 60 -9.09 -2.59 3.82
N LEU A 61 -8.27 -1.97 4.66
CA LEU A 61 -8.77 -1.06 5.69
C LEU A 61 -9.20 0.27 5.08
N TYR A 62 -8.44 0.75 4.11
CA TYR A 62 -8.76 1.93 3.33
C TYR A 62 -8.45 1.67 1.87
N CYS A 63 -9.32 2.12 0.98
CA CYS A 63 -9.13 2.05 -0.45
C CYS A 63 -9.28 3.43 -1.03
N ARG A 64 -8.17 4.06 -1.40
CA ARG A 64 -8.10 5.42 -1.93
C ARG A 64 -8.89 6.43 -1.08
N MET A 65 -8.68 6.34 0.22
CA MET A 65 -9.33 7.23 1.19
C MET A 65 -8.58 8.56 1.27
N PRO A 66 -9.29 9.70 1.21
CA PRO A 66 -8.62 10.98 1.46
C PRO A 66 -7.88 10.97 2.80
N LEU A 67 -6.66 11.44 2.78
CA LEU A 67 -5.74 11.40 3.94
C LEU A 67 -6.39 11.95 5.22
N LYS A 68 -7.18 13.00 5.10
CA LYS A 68 -7.83 13.63 6.25
C LYS A 68 -8.79 12.70 7.01
N TYR A 69 -9.27 11.65 6.36
CA TYR A 69 -10.18 10.68 6.97
C TYR A 69 -9.50 9.41 7.46
N VAL A 70 -8.19 9.27 7.19
CA VAL A 70 -7.44 8.10 7.64
C VAL A 70 -7.11 8.26 9.13
N LYS A 71 -7.45 7.24 9.91
CA LYS A 71 -7.21 7.22 11.35
C LYS A 71 -5.93 6.44 11.67
N PRO A 72 -5.30 6.73 12.82
CA PRO A 72 -4.16 5.94 13.27
C PRO A 72 -4.51 4.46 13.37
N LEU A 73 -3.54 3.63 13.02
CA LEU A 73 -3.65 2.18 13.10
C LEU A 73 -3.40 1.74 14.56
N ASP A 74 -4.15 0.76 15.03
CA ASP A 74 -3.96 0.19 16.36
C ASP A 74 -3.78 -1.33 16.29
N THR A 75 -3.46 -1.95 17.42
CA THR A 75 -3.23 -3.39 17.48
C THR A 75 -4.50 -4.22 17.42
N PHE A 76 -5.67 -3.60 17.50
CA PHE A 76 -6.93 -4.27 17.22
C PHE A 76 -7.14 -4.45 15.72
N ALA A 77 -6.75 -3.45 14.93
CA ALA A 77 -6.84 -3.53 13.49
C ALA A 77 -5.66 -4.32 12.90
N TYR A 78 -4.44 -4.05 13.38
CA TYR A 78 -3.25 -4.78 12.94
C TYR A 78 -2.88 -5.87 13.95
N TYR A 79 -3.19 -7.10 13.62
CA TYR A 79 -2.79 -8.29 14.37
C TYR A 79 -2.28 -9.33 13.39
N THR A 80 -1.34 -10.16 13.84
CA THR A 80 -0.73 -11.17 12.99
C THR A 80 -1.47 -12.50 13.08
N LYS A 81 -1.66 -13.13 11.95
CA LYS A 81 -2.25 -14.48 11.85
C LYS A 81 -1.94 -15.09 10.48
N GLY A 82 -2.00 -16.40 10.43
CA GLY A 82 -1.96 -17.15 9.18
C GLY A 82 -0.60 -17.26 8.54
N TYR A 83 -0.59 -17.86 7.37
CA TYR A 83 0.62 -18.06 6.57
C TYR A 83 0.85 -16.88 5.64
N SER A 84 2.09 -16.73 5.19
CA SER A 84 2.43 -15.66 4.29
C SER A 84 2.32 -16.11 2.83
N ALA A 85 1.27 -15.64 2.16
CA ALA A 85 1.18 -15.59 0.71
C ALA A 85 1.23 -14.12 0.28
N TYR A 86 2.11 -13.36 0.91
CA TYR A 86 2.14 -11.91 0.84
C TYR A 86 2.29 -11.38 -0.59
N LEU A 87 3.19 -11.98 -1.38
CA LEU A 87 3.44 -11.51 -2.73
C LEU A 87 2.22 -11.69 -3.64
N ASP A 88 1.55 -12.82 -3.53
CA ASP A 88 0.35 -13.10 -4.30
C ASP A 88 -0.80 -12.17 -3.89
N SER A 89 -0.99 -12.00 -2.59
CA SER A 89 -2.02 -11.12 -2.04
C SER A 89 -1.75 -9.65 -2.39
N ALA A 90 -0.49 -9.21 -2.30
CA ALA A 90 -0.10 -7.85 -2.68
C ALA A 90 -0.35 -7.59 -4.16
N GLU A 91 -0.10 -8.57 -5.00
CA GLU A 91 -0.37 -8.46 -6.44
C GLU A 91 -1.86 -8.20 -6.72
N GLU A 92 -2.76 -8.87 -5.99
CA GLU A 92 -4.20 -8.64 -6.11
C GLU A 92 -4.57 -7.19 -5.79
N VAL A 93 -3.99 -6.63 -4.74
CA VAL A 93 -4.21 -5.22 -4.36
C VAL A 93 -3.73 -4.29 -5.46
N LEU A 94 -2.53 -4.54 -5.98
CA LEU A 94 -1.97 -3.71 -7.04
C LEU A 94 -2.79 -3.77 -8.32
N ASP A 95 -3.32 -4.94 -8.67
CA ASP A 95 -4.19 -5.10 -9.83
C ASP A 95 -5.50 -4.34 -9.65
N LEU A 96 -6.10 -4.41 -8.47
CA LEU A 96 -7.30 -3.65 -8.16
C LEU A 96 -7.07 -2.15 -8.29
N LEU A 97 -5.99 -1.64 -7.70
CA LEU A 97 -5.66 -0.22 -7.74
C LEU A 97 -5.36 0.26 -9.16
N SER A 98 -4.69 -0.56 -9.95
CA SER A 98 -4.40 -0.23 -11.34
C SER A 98 -5.67 -0.02 -12.16
N LYS A 99 -6.75 -0.74 -11.83
CA LYS A 99 -8.06 -0.57 -12.47
C LYS A 99 -8.78 0.69 -11.98
N LEU A 100 -8.59 1.06 -10.71
CA LEU A 100 -9.29 2.21 -10.11
C LEU A 100 -8.59 3.53 -10.41
N MET A 101 -7.29 3.51 -10.65
CA MET A 101 -6.52 4.73 -10.87
C MET A 101 -6.65 5.24 -12.30
N PRO A 102 -6.67 6.57 -12.50
CA PRO A 102 -6.71 7.14 -13.83
C PRO A 102 -5.51 6.74 -14.67
N GLN A 103 -5.77 6.35 -15.92
CA GLN A 103 -4.74 5.89 -16.86
C GLN A 103 -4.15 7.02 -17.71
N GLU A 104 -4.79 8.18 -17.73
CA GLU A 104 -4.38 9.28 -18.59
C GLU A 104 -3.17 10.03 -18.02
N GLU A 105 -2.23 10.40 -18.89
CA GLU A 105 -1.03 11.17 -18.51
C GLU A 105 -1.37 12.48 -17.80
N LYS A 106 -2.49 13.11 -18.16
CA LYS A 106 -2.96 14.38 -17.57
C LYS A 106 -3.34 14.25 -16.11
N SER A 107 -3.64 13.03 -15.67
CA SER A 107 -4.02 12.71 -14.30
C SER A 107 -2.97 11.87 -13.60
N ARG A 108 -1.73 11.89 -14.12
CA ARG A 108 -0.62 11.21 -13.47
C ARG A 108 -0.48 11.68 -12.04
N GLN A 109 -0.77 10.76 -11.16
CA GLN A 109 -0.61 10.97 -9.74
C GLN A 109 0.80 10.58 -9.33
N ASP A 110 1.29 11.27 -8.32
CA ASP A 110 2.52 10.88 -7.66
C ASP A 110 2.19 9.67 -6.79
N VAL A 111 2.63 8.49 -7.21
CA VAL A 111 2.30 7.23 -6.53
C VAL A 111 3.49 6.74 -5.73
N SER A 112 3.27 6.54 -4.44
CA SER A 112 4.26 5.94 -3.54
C SER A 112 3.72 4.61 -3.02
N LEU A 113 4.53 3.56 -3.15
CA LEU A 113 4.17 2.21 -2.72
C LEU A 113 5.12 1.77 -1.60
N TYR A 114 4.54 1.38 -0.47
CA TYR A 114 5.27 0.85 0.67
C TYR A 114 4.87 -0.60 0.89
N LEU A 115 5.82 -1.49 0.68
CA LEU A 115 5.66 -2.92 0.91
C LEU A 115 6.37 -3.28 2.22
N ILE A 116 5.59 -3.60 3.25
CA ILE A 116 6.10 -3.88 4.58
C ILE A 116 5.99 -5.38 4.85
N THR A 117 7.14 -6.04 4.85
CA THR A 117 7.22 -7.49 5.07
C THR A 117 8.60 -7.84 5.64
N ASP A 118 8.71 -9.00 6.29
CA ASP A 118 10.01 -9.55 6.70
C ASP A 118 10.66 -10.38 5.58
N GLY A 119 9.99 -10.50 4.45
CA GLY A 119 10.50 -11.26 3.31
C GLY A 119 10.28 -12.78 3.39
N LEU A 120 9.64 -13.26 4.45
CA LEU A 120 9.38 -14.69 4.63
C LEU A 120 8.01 -15.05 4.05
N ASP A 121 7.97 -15.31 2.76
CA ASP A 121 6.78 -15.81 2.08
C ASP A 121 6.94 -17.34 1.92
N ASN A 122 6.13 -18.09 2.65
CA ASN A 122 6.21 -19.55 2.70
C ASN A 122 5.26 -20.25 1.72
N VAL A 123 4.38 -19.50 1.06
CA VAL A 123 3.30 -20.05 0.23
C VAL A 123 3.49 -19.75 -1.24
N SER A 124 3.99 -18.55 -1.57
CA SER A 124 4.19 -18.16 -2.96
C SER A 124 5.30 -18.97 -3.63
N SER A 125 5.04 -19.41 -4.86
CA SER A 125 6.03 -20.14 -5.66
C SER A 125 7.14 -19.21 -6.15
N GLU A 126 8.24 -19.80 -6.64
CA GLU A 126 9.33 -19.02 -7.24
C GLU A 126 8.83 -18.27 -8.50
N GLU A 127 7.95 -18.87 -9.28
CA GLU A 127 7.34 -18.22 -10.44
C GLU A 127 6.52 -17.01 -10.04
N GLU A 128 5.75 -17.11 -8.95
CA GLU A 128 4.97 -16.00 -8.42
C GLU A 128 5.88 -14.87 -7.94
N ARG A 129 7.00 -15.18 -7.32
CA ARG A 129 8.00 -14.20 -6.87
C ARG A 129 8.61 -13.44 -8.05
N GLU A 130 8.98 -14.15 -9.10
CA GLU A 130 9.52 -13.54 -10.31
C GLU A 130 8.49 -12.65 -11.02
N ARG A 131 7.25 -13.11 -11.11
CA ARG A 131 6.15 -12.34 -11.68
C ARG A 131 5.93 -11.04 -10.88
N PHE A 132 5.99 -11.13 -9.56
CA PHE A 132 5.83 -9.96 -8.70
C PHE A 132 6.96 -8.95 -8.91
N LYS A 133 8.21 -9.41 -8.99
CA LYS A 133 9.36 -8.55 -9.28
C LYS A 133 9.21 -7.82 -10.61
N GLU A 134 8.77 -8.51 -11.63
CA GLU A 134 8.53 -7.94 -12.95
C GLU A 134 7.43 -6.88 -12.89
N LYS A 135 6.37 -7.14 -12.14
CA LYS A 135 5.29 -6.20 -11.95
C LYS A 135 5.77 -4.92 -11.25
N ILE A 136 6.55 -5.04 -10.20
CA ILE A 136 7.12 -3.89 -9.49
C ILE A 136 8.03 -3.09 -10.43
N GLN A 137 8.83 -3.76 -11.22
CA GLN A 137 9.70 -3.08 -12.18
C GLN A 137 8.88 -2.27 -13.20
N ARG A 138 7.80 -2.83 -13.73
CA ARG A 138 6.90 -2.13 -14.64
C ARG A 138 6.25 -0.91 -13.99
N LEU A 139 5.87 -1.02 -12.72
CA LEU A 139 5.30 0.11 -11.98
C LEU A 139 6.32 1.24 -11.79
N LYS A 140 7.57 0.90 -11.49
CA LYS A 140 8.66 1.87 -11.39
C LYS A 140 8.88 2.59 -12.72
N GLU A 141 8.81 1.88 -13.83
CA GLU A 141 8.92 2.44 -15.16
C GLU A 141 7.79 3.43 -15.46
N ARG A 142 6.63 3.25 -14.83
CA ARG A 142 5.50 4.19 -14.91
C ARG A 142 5.64 5.39 -13.97
N GLY A 143 6.70 5.43 -13.18
CA GLY A 143 6.98 6.52 -12.25
C GLY A 143 6.54 6.27 -10.80
N TRP A 144 6.12 5.07 -10.47
CA TRP A 144 5.81 4.70 -9.08
C TRP A 144 7.10 4.63 -8.25
N LYS A 145 7.00 5.06 -7.02
CA LYS A 145 8.14 5.06 -6.08
C LYS A 145 7.99 4.02 -4.98
#